data_87c2be0bf614cbd1af28507fd5f91a20
#
_entry.id   87c2be0bf614cbd1af28507fd5f91a20
#
_cell.length_a   1.000
_cell.length_b   1.000
_cell.length_c   1.000
_cell.angle_alpha   90.00
_cell.angle_beta   90.00
_cell.angle_gamma   90.00
#
_symmetry.space_group_name_H-M   'P 1'
#
loop_
_entity.id
_entity.type
_entity.pdbx_description
1 polymer ?
#
loop_
_entity_poly.entity_id
_entity_poly.type
_entity_poly.pdbx_seq_one_letter_code
_entity_poly.pdbx_strand_id
1 'polypeptide(L)'
;PPELEAILDYCNQANVKVNQMPRIEDVLKGKLTVSRLRNIDVVDLLGREEVQLDRTKIGEQLENEVVLVSGAGGSIGSEICRQIAKFSPKTLILLGHGENSIYLIDKELNNLYGRTITIIPIIADIQDRDRIFQVMEKYKPDHVFHAAAHKHVPLMEYNPHEAIKNNVYGSKNMAEAAKAAGVKSFVMISTDKAVRPTNVMGSTKRIAEILVTSLNEPGKTKFAAVRFGNVLGSRGSVIPVFKEQIENGGPVTVTDMRMIRYFMTIPEASRLVLQAGVLAKGGEIFILDMGEPVKISDLARKMIKLSGYTEAEIPIVESGIRPGEKLYEELLVDGQLSDNQVFDKIFVGKATKYDRKEVLKFVESLGGLSHDDLRDEVITFANENV
;
A
#
# COMPACT_ATOMS: atom_id res chain seq x y z
N PRO A 1 -13.04 4.06 -19.73
CA PRO A 1 -14.24 3.73 -20.50
C PRO A 1 -13.97 3.90 -22.01
N PRO A 2 -14.44 2.98 -22.89
CA PRO A 2 -14.16 3.01 -24.34
C PRO A 2 -14.54 4.35 -25.00
N GLU A 3 -15.61 4.94 -24.53
CA GLU A 3 -16.10 6.24 -25.03
C GLU A 3 -15.12 7.39 -24.76
N LEU A 4 -14.50 7.41 -23.56
CA LEU A 4 -13.52 8.41 -23.19
C LEU A 4 -12.24 8.25 -24.02
N GLU A 5 -11.83 7.02 -24.29
CA GLU A 5 -10.67 6.72 -25.15
C GLU A 5 -10.90 7.21 -26.59
N ALA A 6 -12.10 6.97 -27.15
CA ALA A 6 -12.46 7.44 -28.48
C ALA A 6 -12.47 8.98 -28.57
N ILE A 7 -13.00 9.67 -27.57
CA ILE A 7 -12.98 11.13 -27.49
C ILE A 7 -11.54 11.66 -27.47
N LEU A 8 -10.68 11.05 -26.66
CA LEU A 8 -9.27 11.42 -26.60
C LEU A 8 -8.55 11.23 -27.93
N ASP A 9 -8.88 10.15 -28.68
CA ASP A 9 -8.33 9.93 -30.02
C ASP A 9 -8.68 11.05 -30.99
N TYR A 10 -9.95 11.44 -31.07
CA TYR A 10 -10.39 12.55 -31.93
C TYR A 10 -9.75 13.88 -31.51
N CYS A 11 -9.66 14.15 -30.21
CA CYS A 11 -9.05 15.37 -29.70
C CYS A 11 -7.55 15.44 -29.99
N ASN A 12 -6.83 14.33 -29.86
CA ASN A 12 -5.41 14.25 -30.20
C ASN A 12 -5.17 14.43 -31.70
N GLN A 13 -5.99 13.80 -32.56
CA GLN A 13 -5.91 14.01 -34.00
C GLN A 13 -6.15 15.49 -34.40
N ALA A 14 -7.00 16.19 -33.65
CA ALA A 14 -7.28 17.60 -33.83
C ALA A 14 -6.28 18.53 -33.10
N ASN A 15 -5.31 18.00 -32.40
CA ASN A 15 -4.34 18.74 -31.57
C ASN A 15 -5.00 19.67 -30.51
N VAL A 16 -6.08 19.20 -29.88
CA VAL A 16 -6.85 19.96 -28.86
C VAL A 16 -6.67 19.37 -27.49
N LYS A 17 -6.46 20.21 -26.49
CA LYS A 17 -6.40 19.78 -25.08
C LYS A 17 -7.78 19.39 -24.57
N VAL A 18 -7.84 18.28 -23.85
CA VAL A 18 -9.07 17.76 -23.25
C VAL A 18 -9.07 18.02 -21.74
N ASN A 19 -10.16 18.62 -21.25
CA ASN A 19 -10.40 18.82 -19.82
C ASN A 19 -11.74 18.18 -19.45
N GLN A 20 -11.81 17.64 -18.25
CA GLN A 20 -13.03 17.04 -17.73
C GLN A 20 -13.69 17.97 -16.69
N MET A 21 -15.02 18.06 -16.73
CA MET A 21 -15.79 18.71 -15.68
C MET A 21 -15.66 17.90 -14.37
N PRO A 22 -15.58 18.56 -13.21
CA PRO A 22 -15.70 17.90 -11.92
C PRO A 22 -16.99 17.10 -11.84
N ARG A 23 -17.00 16.00 -11.08
CA ARG A 23 -18.24 15.24 -10.84
C ARG A 23 -19.27 16.14 -10.16
N ILE A 24 -20.52 16.06 -10.60
CA ILE A 24 -21.63 16.85 -10.06
C ILE A 24 -21.74 16.70 -8.54
N GLU A 25 -21.49 15.49 -8.03
CA GLU A 25 -21.49 15.20 -6.59
C GLU A 25 -20.44 15.99 -5.79
N ASP A 26 -19.26 16.23 -6.37
CA ASP A 26 -18.18 17.01 -5.72
C ASP A 26 -18.51 18.51 -5.74
N VAL A 27 -19.19 18.96 -6.79
CA VAL A 27 -19.69 20.34 -6.90
C VAL A 27 -20.83 20.58 -5.88
N LEU A 28 -21.78 19.65 -5.78
CA LEU A 28 -22.91 19.73 -4.84
C LEU A 28 -22.47 19.67 -3.37
N LYS A 29 -21.38 18.96 -3.08
CA LYS A 29 -20.80 18.89 -1.74
C LYS A 29 -19.93 20.12 -1.39
N GLY A 30 -19.88 21.13 -2.27
CA GLY A 30 -19.09 22.35 -2.06
C GLY A 30 -17.58 22.17 -2.09
N LYS A 31 -17.09 21.01 -2.52
CA LYS A 31 -15.66 20.68 -2.59
C LYS A 31 -14.97 21.30 -3.80
N LEU A 32 -15.70 21.50 -4.90
CA LEU A 32 -15.19 22.04 -6.15
C LEU A 32 -16.20 23.00 -6.78
N THR A 33 -15.71 24.01 -7.48
CA THR A 33 -16.53 24.91 -8.30
C THR A 33 -16.50 24.45 -9.75
N VAL A 34 -17.57 24.69 -10.49
CA VAL A 34 -17.71 24.34 -11.92
C VAL A 34 -16.61 24.98 -12.78
N SER A 35 -15.99 26.06 -12.32
CA SER A 35 -14.88 26.73 -13.02
C SER A 35 -13.55 25.98 -12.95
N ARG A 36 -13.42 24.93 -12.14
CA ARG A 36 -12.21 24.10 -12.08
C ARG A 36 -12.31 22.90 -12.99
N LEU A 37 -11.97 23.09 -14.26
CA LEU A 37 -11.70 21.99 -15.18
C LEU A 37 -10.39 21.33 -14.77
N ARG A 38 -10.37 19.98 -14.73
CA ARG A 38 -9.14 19.22 -14.54
C ARG A 38 -8.74 18.48 -15.82
N ASN A 39 -7.45 18.30 -16.00
CA ASN A 39 -6.96 17.40 -17.05
C ASN A 39 -7.44 15.98 -16.77
N ILE A 40 -7.74 15.23 -17.83
CA ILE A 40 -8.01 13.80 -17.71
C ILE A 40 -6.71 13.11 -17.29
N ASP A 41 -6.80 12.28 -16.25
CA ASP A 41 -5.67 11.48 -15.75
C ASP A 41 -5.85 10.01 -16.15
N VAL A 42 -4.75 9.27 -16.16
CA VAL A 42 -4.76 7.82 -16.43
C VAL A 42 -5.69 7.05 -15.47
N VAL A 43 -5.87 7.55 -14.25
CA VAL A 43 -6.83 6.99 -13.27
C VAL A 43 -8.26 6.98 -13.81
N ASP A 44 -8.65 8.01 -14.56
CA ASP A 44 -9.99 8.12 -15.16
C ASP A 44 -10.23 7.03 -16.23
N LEU A 45 -9.15 6.57 -16.87
CA LEU A 45 -9.20 5.53 -17.90
C LEU A 45 -9.31 4.11 -17.34
N LEU A 46 -9.02 3.90 -16.06
CA LEU A 46 -9.16 2.58 -15.41
C LEU A 46 -10.62 2.19 -15.13
N GLY A 47 -11.53 3.16 -15.13
CA GLY A 47 -12.98 2.91 -15.02
C GLY A 47 -13.40 2.18 -13.73
N ARG A 48 -12.66 2.34 -12.63
CA ARG A 48 -12.98 1.68 -11.37
C ARG A 48 -14.11 2.39 -10.63
N GLU A 49 -15.11 1.63 -10.22
CA GLU A 49 -16.17 2.13 -9.33
C GLU A 49 -15.67 2.21 -7.89
N GLU A 50 -16.00 3.30 -7.20
CA GLU A 50 -15.67 3.47 -5.77
C GLU A 50 -16.53 2.56 -4.90
N VAL A 51 -15.88 1.87 -3.96
CA VAL A 51 -16.56 1.05 -2.96
C VAL A 51 -17.24 1.93 -1.92
N GLN A 52 -18.47 1.59 -1.57
CA GLN A 52 -19.20 2.21 -0.46
C GLN A 52 -18.74 1.56 0.85
N LEU A 53 -18.08 2.33 1.70
CA LEU A 53 -17.60 1.87 2.99
C LEU A 53 -18.74 1.81 4.03
N ASP A 54 -18.64 0.90 4.97
CA ASP A 54 -19.44 0.95 6.21
C ASP A 54 -18.91 2.06 7.14
N ARG A 55 -19.27 3.30 6.81
CA ARG A 55 -18.79 4.49 7.52
C ARG A 55 -19.18 4.50 8.99
N THR A 56 -20.31 3.89 9.33
CA THR A 56 -20.80 3.81 10.71
C THR A 56 -19.86 2.94 11.54
N LYS A 57 -19.56 1.73 11.09
CA LYS A 57 -18.65 0.84 11.82
C LYS A 57 -17.22 1.37 11.90
N ILE A 58 -16.73 1.98 10.82
CA ILE A 58 -15.40 2.62 10.85
C ILE A 58 -15.39 3.77 11.85
N GLY A 59 -16.44 4.60 11.86
CA GLY A 59 -16.59 5.69 12.84
C GLY A 59 -16.65 5.17 14.27
N GLU A 60 -17.46 4.17 14.57
CA GLU A 60 -17.56 3.53 15.89
C GLU A 60 -16.19 3.02 16.40
N GLN A 61 -15.33 2.56 15.48
CA GLN A 61 -13.99 2.08 15.85
C GLN A 61 -12.99 3.21 16.08
N LEU A 62 -13.05 4.29 15.30
CA LEU A 62 -11.98 5.31 15.26
C LEU A 62 -12.32 6.60 15.99
N GLU A 63 -13.62 6.94 16.15
CA GLU A 63 -14.05 8.17 16.80
C GLU A 63 -13.58 8.24 18.25
N ASN A 64 -12.97 9.34 18.64
CA ASN A 64 -12.39 9.57 19.98
C ASN A 64 -11.28 8.59 20.40
N GLU A 65 -10.78 7.77 19.50
CA GLU A 65 -9.69 6.83 19.76
C GLU A 65 -8.31 7.43 19.45
N VAL A 66 -7.26 6.81 20.00
CA VAL A 66 -5.86 7.14 19.69
C VAL A 66 -5.37 6.20 18.61
N VAL A 67 -5.01 6.73 17.45
CA VAL A 67 -4.58 5.95 16.29
C VAL A 67 -3.15 6.28 15.90
N LEU A 68 -2.32 5.26 15.73
CA LEU A 68 -0.94 5.39 15.27
C LEU A 68 -0.80 4.80 13.86
N VAL A 69 -0.16 5.55 12.97
CA VAL A 69 0.21 5.09 11.63
C VAL A 69 1.72 5.10 11.49
N SER A 70 2.33 3.95 11.24
CA SER A 70 3.75 3.86 10.89
C SER A 70 3.93 4.05 9.39
N GLY A 71 5.07 4.61 8.99
CA GLY A 71 5.26 4.99 7.58
C GLY A 71 4.31 6.10 7.14
N ALA A 72 3.88 6.95 8.08
CA ALA A 72 2.89 8.01 7.85
C ALA A 72 3.30 9.04 6.79
N GLY A 73 4.59 9.19 6.52
CA GLY A 73 5.11 10.05 5.44
C GLY A 73 5.13 9.38 4.06
N GLY A 74 4.84 8.07 3.95
CA GLY A 74 4.76 7.34 2.70
C GLY A 74 3.47 7.60 1.91
N SER A 75 3.42 7.12 0.66
CA SER A 75 2.23 7.33 -0.20
C SER A 75 0.97 6.69 0.38
N ILE A 76 1.06 5.45 0.86
CA ILE A 76 -0.06 4.73 1.49
C ILE A 76 -0.29 5.26 2.91
N GLY A 77 0.76 5.37 3.72
CA GLY A 77 0.64 5.80 5.11
C GLY A 77 0.03 7.19 5.26
N SER A 78 0.43 8.16 4.42
CA SER A 78 -0.15 9.51 4.43
C SER A 78 -1.63 9.52 4.05
N GLU A 79 -2.01 8.71 3.06
CA GLU A 79 -3.42 8.60 2.68
C GLU A 79 -4.27 7.89 3.73
N ILE A 80 -3.75 6.86 4.39
CA ILE A 80 -4.39 6.25 5.55
C ILE A 80 -4.64 7.32 6.63
N CYS A 81 -3.65 8.16 6.93
CA CYS A 81 -3.82 9.27 7.88
C CYS A 81 -4.93 10.24 7.45
N ARG A 82 -4.99 10.63 6.17
CA ARG A 82 -6.07 11.48 5.64
C ARG A 82 -7.44 10.85 5.79
N GLN A 83 -7.55 9.55 5.51
CA GLN A 83 -8.81 8.81 5.64
C GLN A 83 -9.24 8.69 7.11
N ILE A 84 -8.31 8.36 8.02
CA ILE A 84 -8.58 8.26 9.48
C ILE A 84 -9.07 9.61 10.02
N ALA A 85 -8.44 10.72 9.64
CA ALA A 85 -8.80 12.05 10.10
C ALA A 85 -10.28 12.41 9.84
N LYS A 86 -10.89 11.86 8.80
CA LYS A 86 -12.32 12.05 8.48
C LYS A 86 -13.28 11.41 9.50
N PHE A 87 -12.78 10.53 10.36
CA PHE A 87 -13.55 9.83 11.39
C PHE A 87 -13.31 10.37 12.81
N SER A 88 -12.74 11.58 12.92
CA SER A 88 -12.58 12.32 14.17
C SER A 88 -11.93 11.53 15.31
N PRO A 89 -10.74 10.93 15.11
CA PRO A 89 -10.00 10.32 16.20
C PRO A 89 -9.65 11.40 17.24
N LYS A 90 -9.46 11.00 18.49
CA LYS A 90 -8.96 11.90 19.55
C LYS A 90 -7.54 12.37 19.25
N THR A 91 -6.69 11.40 18.87
CA THR A 91 -5.27 11.64 18.59
C THR A 91 -4.86 10.81 17.39
N LEU A 92 -4.12 11.43 16.46
CA LEU A 92 -3.50 10.76 15.32
C LEU A 92 -1.98 10.91 15.42
N ILE A 93 -1.27 9.80 15.56
CA ILE A 93 0.18 9.75 15.71
C ILE A 93 0.80 9.37 14.37
N LEU A 94 1.64 10.25 13.84
CA LEU A 94 2.32 10.13 12.56
C LEU A 94 3.76 9.66 12.80
N LEU A 95 4.02 8.36 12.66
CA LEU A 95 5.33 7.78 12.91
C LEU A 95 6.06 7.47 11.61
N GLY A 96 7.31 7.90 11.50
CA GLY A 96 8.20 7.56 10.39
C GLY A 96 9.63 8.06 10.63
N HIS A 97 10.59 7.48 9.90
CA HIS A 97 12.00 7.87 10.04
C HIS A 97 12.37 9.09 9.17
N GLY A 98 11.62 9.36 8.13
CA GLY A 98 11.90 10.47 7.21
C GLY A 98 11.35 11.80 7.73
N GLU A 99 12.20 12.64 8.34
CA GLU A 99 11.82 13.92 8.92
C GLU A 99 10.99 14.78 7.96
N ASN A 100 11.47 14.98 6.74
CA ASN A 100 10.80 15.86 5.77
C ASN A 100 9.41 15.30 5.35
N SER A 101 9.29 14.01 5.17
CA SER A 101 8.00 13.39 4.79
C SER A 101 6.98 13.44 5.93
N ILE A 102 7.42 13.30 7.18
CA ILE A 102 6.56 13.48 8.36
C ILE A 102 6.18 14.94 8.53
N TYR A 103 7.10 15.88 8.34
CA TYR A 103 6.80 17.32 8.39
C TYR A 103 5.69 17.69 7.39
N LEU A 104 5.74 17.18 6.17
CA LEU A 104 4.74 17.51 5.14
C LEU A 104 3.34 17.03 5.50
N ILE A 105 3.19 15.80 5.95
CA ILE A 105 1.86 15.27 6.34
C ILE A 105 1.37 15.90 7.64
N ASP A 106 2.25 16.16 8.59
CA ASP A 106 1.92 16.86 9.85
C ASP A 106 1.37 18.27 9.56
N LYS A 107 2.06 19.04 8.73
CA LYS A 107 1.62 20.37 8.30
C LYS A 107 0.26 20.32 7.59
N GLU A 108 0.07 19.39 6.67
CA GLU A 108 -1.19 19.22 5.94
C GLU A 108 -2.35 18.94 6.89
N LEU A 109 -2.20 17.94 7.75
CA LEU A 109 -3.27 17.52 8.66
C LEU A 109 -3.56 18.54 9.75
N ASN A 110 -2.55 19.22 10.29
CA ASN A 110 -2.76 20.32 11.23
C ASN A 110 -3.54 21.48 10.62
N ASN A 111 -3.26 21.82 9.36
CA ASN A 111 -4.00 22.89 8.67
C ASN A 111 -5.48 22.53 8.49
N LEU A 112 -5.80 21.26 8.27
CA LEU A 112 -7.17 20.80 8.02
C LEU A 112 -7.92 20.42 9.30
N TYR A 113 -7.25 19.78 10.26
CA TYR A 113 -7.87 19.13 11.41
C TYR A 113 -7.27 19.52 12.78
N GLY A 114 -6.20 20.32 12.82
CA GLY A 114 -5.48 20.61 14.07
C GLY A 114 -6.28 21.31 15.17
N ARG A 115 -7.50 21.81 14.85
CA ARG A 115 -8.43 22.37 15.83
C ARG A 115 -9.33 21.32 16.49
N THR A 116 -9.46 20.15 15.86
CA THR A 116 -10.41 19.08 16.28
C THR A 116 -9.71 17.77 16.63
N ILE A 117 -8.54 17.52 16.08
CA ILE A 117 -7.74 16.31 16.30
C ILE A 117 -6.37 16.70 16.84
N THR A 118 -5.92 16.03 17.89
CA THR A 118 -4.53 16.14 18.35
C THR A 118 -3.64 15.35 17.41
N ILE A 119 -2.76 16.02 16.67
CA ILE A 119 -1.85 15.40 15.71
C ILE A 119 -0.45 15.42 16.30
N ILE A 120 0.21 14.28 16.37
CA ILE A 120 1.52 14.10 16.99
C ILE A 120 2.50 13.50 15.97
N PRO A 121 3.47 14.28 15.46
CA PRO A 121 4.54 13.75 14.62
C PRO A 121 5.61 13.07 15.48
N ILE A 122 6.00 11.84 15.10
CA ILE A 122 7.04 11.07 15.76
C ILE A 122 8.10 10.66 14.73
N ILE A 123 9.30 11.16 14.92
CA ILE A 123 10.45 10.69 14.15
C ILE A 123 11.01 9.46 14.86
N ALA A 124 10.85 8.31 14.21
CA ALA A 124 11.36 7.04 14.71
C ALA A 124 11.56 6.05 13.55
N ASP A 125 12.61 5.25 13.65
CA ASP A 125 12.82 4.09 12.78
C ASP A 125 12.20 2.84 13.45
N ILE A 126 11.41 2.09 12.71
CA ILE A 126 10.81 0.84 13.22
C ILE A 126 11.86 -0.23 13.56
N GLN A 127 13.09 -0.11 13.06
CA GLN A 127 14.21 -0.97 13.41
C GLN A 127 14.73 -0.70 14.83
N ASP A 128 14.50 0.50 15.37
CA ASP A 128 14.86 0.88 16.73
C ASP A 128 13.81 0.36 17.73
N ARG A 129 14.04 -0.86 18.24
CA ARG A 129 13.13 -1.56 19.14
C ARG A 129 12.81 -0.74 20.39
N ASP A 130 13.83 -0.21 21.06
CA ASP A 130 13.65 0.52 22.30
C ASP A 130 12.81 1.79 22.11
N ARG A 131 13.08 2.53 21.02
CA ARG A 131 12.31 3.70 20.65
C ARG A 131 10.84 3.38 20.38
N ILE A 132 10.57 2.28 19.66
CA ILE A 132 9.20 1.85 19.33
C ILE A 132 8.44 1.46 20.59
N PHE A 133 9.05 0.71 21.50
CA PHE A 133 8.43 0.36 22.79
C PHE A 133 8.15 1.60 23.64
N GLN A 134 9.08 2.56 23.71
CA GLN A 134 8.87 3.84 24.41
C GLN A 134 7.67 4.62 23.84
N VAL A 135 7.54 4.70 22.51
CA VAL A 135 6.42 5.39 21.86
C VAL A 135 5.09 4.71 22.20
N MET A 136 5.03 3.38 22.06
CA MET A 136 3.81 2.62 22.35
C MET A 136 3.39 2.73 23.82
N GLU A 137 4.33 2.66 24.75
CA GLU A 137 4.07 2.81 26.19
C GLU A 137 3.59 4.22 26.54
N LYS A 138 4.21 5.24 25.95
CA LYS A 138 3.87 6.65 26.22
C LYS A 138 2.49 7.01 25.71
N TYR A 139 2.14 6.64 24.50
CA TYR A 139 0.92 7.11 23.83
C TYR A 139 -0.23 6.11 23.92
N LYS A 140 0.05 4.85 24.15
CA LYS A 140 -0.94 3.74 24.29
C LYS A 140 -2.03 3.82 23.21
N PRO A 141 -1.66 3.73 21.91
CA PRO A 141 -2.66 3.82 20.87
C PRO A 141 -3.70 2.70 21.00
N ASP A 142 -4.93 3.00 20.64
CA ASP A 142 -6.01 2.02 20.55
C ASP A 142 -5.89 1.18 19.29
N HIS A 143 -5.49 1.82 18.19
CA HIS A 143 -5.36 1.18 16.88
C HIS A 143 -4.03 1.56 16.22
N VAL A 144 -3.41 0.60 15.54
CA VAL A 144 -2.17 0.78 14.79
C VAL A 144 -2.38 0.32 13.35
N PHE A 145 -2.02 1.18 12.40
CA PHE A 145 -1.88 0.85 10.98
C PHE A 145 -0.40 0.88 10.62
N HIS A 146 0.15 -0.28 10.31
CA HIS A 146 1.58 -0.44 10.05
C HIS A 146 1.84 -0.45 8.54
N ALA A 147 2.22 0.71 7.99
CA ALA A 147 2.51 0.91 6.58
C ALA A 147 4.01 1.11 6.26
N ALA A 148 4.87 1.16 7.27
CA ALA A 148 6.31 1.30 7.07
C ALA A 148 6.90 0.03 6.45
N ALA A 149 7.53 0.15 5.28
CA ALA A 149 8.21 -0.96 4.61
C ALA A 149 9.18 -0.46 3.53
N HIS A 150 10.20 -1.25 3.23
CA HIS A 150 10.96 -1.16 1.99
C HIS A 150 10.25 -1.98 0.91
N LYS A 151 9.84 -1.33 -0.19
CA LYS A 151 8.95 -1.93 -1.19
C LYS A 151 9.58 -2.21 -2.56
N HIS A 152 10.75 -1.61 -2.84
CA HIS A 152 11.36 -1.71 -4.16
C HIS A 152 12.09 -3.03 -4.34
N VAL A 153 11.51 -3.93 -5.15
CA VAL A 153 12.05 -5.27 -5.38
C VAL A 153 13.52 -5.25 -5.82
N PRO A 154 13.93 -4.53 -6.87
CA PRO A 154 15.34 -4.55 -7.29
C PRO A 154 16.29 -4.04 -6.22
N LEU A 155 15.94 -2.99 -5.47
CA LEU A 155 16.78 -2.47 -4.40
C LEU A 155 16.97 -3.48 -3.26
N MET A 156 15.93 -4.25 -2.95
CA MET A 156 15.98 -5.25 -1.88
C MET A 156 16.76 -6.50 -2.30
N GLU A 157 16.80 -6.83 -3.59
CA GLU A 157 17.70 -7.87 -4.11
C GLU A 157 19.18 -7.50 -3.89
N TYR A 158 19.54 -6.22 -4.04
CA TYR A 158 20.89 -5.73 -3.73
C TYR A 158 21.16 -5.55 -2.22
N ASN A 159 20.12 -5.43 -1.41
CA ASN A 159 20.22 -5.11 0.02
C ASN A 159 19.32 -6.02 0.89
N PRO A 160 19.49 -7.36 0.86
CA PRO A 160 18.61 -8.27 1.58
C PRO A 160 18.66 -8.09 3.09
N HIS A 161 19.80 -7.74 3.68
CA HIS A 161 19.91 -7.45 5.11
C HIS A 161 19.05 -6.24 5.51
N GLU A 162 19.00 -5.19 4.68
CA GLU A 162 18.16 -4.02 4.94
C GLU A 162 16.66 -4.37 4.80
N ALA A 163 16.32 -5.22 3.84
CA ALA A 163 14.95 -5.72 3.71
C ALA A 163 14.50 -6.48 4.97
N ILE A 164 15.34 -7.37 5.50
CA ILE A 164 15.08 -8.13 6.74
C ILE A 164 14.96 -7.19 7.94
N LYS A 165 15.95 -6.31 8.14
CA LYS A 165 15.93 -5.37 9.27
C LYS A 165 14.67 -4.54 9.31
N ASN A 166 14.28 -3.98 8.18
CA ASN A 166 13.12 -3.11 8.12
C ASN A 166 11.79 -3.87 8.08
N ASN A 167 11.64 -4.82 7.15
CA ASN A 167 10.34 -5.45 6.91
C ASN A 167 10.03 -6.57 7.91
N VAL A 168 11.03 -7.31 8.39
CA VAL A 168 10.84 -8.40 9.36
C VAL A 168 11.05 -7.92 10.79
N TYR A 169 12.25 -7.47 11.15
CA TYR A 169 12.53 -7.01 12.51
C TYR A 169 11.75 -5.74 12.87
N GLY A 170 11.61 -4.81 11.94
CA GLY A 170 10.81 -3.61 12.14
C GLY A 170 9.33 -3.92 12.38
N SER A 171 8.74 -4.83 11.62
CA SER A 171 7.35 -5.29 11.84
C SER A 171 7.21 -6.05 13.15
N LYS A 172 8.20 -6.88 13.52
CA LYS A 172 8.27 -7.55 14.81
C LYS A 172 8.27 -6.56 15.98
N ASN A 173 9.11 -5.53 15.90
CA ASN A 173 9.19 -4.50 16.93
C ASN A 173 7.85 -3.77 17.10
N MET A 174 7.23 -3.36 15.99
CA MET A 174 5.94 -2.68 15.99
C MET A 174 4.83 -3.54 16.59
N ALA A 175 4.73 -4.80 16.16
CA ALA A 175 3.66 -5.70 16.59
C ALA A 175 3.81 -6.11 18.06
N GLU A 176 5.01 -6.46 18.52
CA GLU A 176 5.28 -6.82 19.92
C GLU A 176 5.08 -5.63 20.85
N ALA A 177 5.52 -4.44 20.47
CA ALA A 177 5.31 -3.23 21.25
C ALA A 177 3.81 -2.86 21.34
N ALA A 178 3.06 -3.00 20.25
CA ALA A 178 1.61 -2.80 20.25
C ALA A 178 0.90 -3.78 21.19
N LYS A 179 1.26 -5.05 21.14
CA LYS A 179 0.71 -6.07 22.03
C LYS A 179 1.02 -5.78 23.51
N ALA A 180 2.26 -5.42 23.81
CA ALA A 180 2.68 -5.06 25.18
C ALA A 180 1.95 -3.83 25.72
N ALA A 181 1.62 -2.86 24.86
CA ALA A 181 0.88 -1.65 25.22
C ALA A 181 -0.64 -1.85 25.27
N GLY A 182 -1.16 -3.04 24.95
CA GLY A 182 -2.59 -3.34 24.98
C GLY A 182 -3.38 -2.71 23.84
N VAL A 183 -2.77 -2.50 22.67
CA VAL A 183 -3.44 -2.01 21.45
C VAL A 183 -4.61 -2.94 21.10
N LYS A 184 -5.77 -2.37 20.76
CA LYS A 184 -6.98 -3.14 20.43
C LYS A 184 -6.85 -3.85 19.09
N SER A 185 -6.35 -3.17 18.05
CA SER A 185 -6.14 -3.73 16.73
C SER A 185 -4.85 -3.24 16.07
N PHE A 186 -4.21 -4.14 15.35
CA PHE A 186 -2.99 -3.90 14.58
C PHE A 186 -3.20 -4.41 13.16
N VAL A 187 -3.18 -3.52 12.18
CA VAL A 187 -3.35 -3.84 10.77
C VAL A 187 -2.06 -3.57 10.03
N MET A 188 -1.46 -4.61 9.48
CA MET A 188 -0.25 -4.53 8.67
C MET A 188 -0.59 -4.40 7.19
N ILE A 189 0.02 -3.44 6.51
CA ILE A 189 -0.06 -3.34 5.07
C ILE A 189 0.89 -4.36 4.43
N SER A 190 0.35 -5.19 3.55
CA SER A 190 1.10 -6.19 2.79
C SER A 190 0.89 -6.01 1.27
N THR A 191 1.31 -7.00 0.48
CA THR A 191 1.42 -6.89 -0.97
C THR A 191 1.08 -8.22 -1.64
N ASP A 192 0.63 -8.16 -2.91
CA ASP A 192 0.52 -9.30 -3.82
C ASP A 192 1.85 -10.08 -3.97
N LYS A 193 2.99 -9.39 -3.83
CA LYS A 193 4.33 -9.99 -3.94
C LYS A 193 4.70 -10.93 -2.78
N ALA A 194 3.90 -10.93 -1.70
CA ALA A 194 4.00 -11.91 -0.61
C ALA A 194 3.40 -13.28 -0.97
N VAL A 195 2.73 -13.40 -2.12
CA VAL A 195 2.16 -14.66 -2.62
C VAL A 195 3.20 -15.39 -3.44
N ARG A 196 3.57 -16.62 -3.04
CA ARG A 196 4.61 -17.43 -3.70
C ARG A 196 5.83 -16.58 -4.10
N PRO A 197 6.49 -15.92 -3.14
CA PRO A 197 7.50 -14.93 -3.43
C PRO A 197 8.73 -15.53 -4.13
N THR A 198 9.22 -14.83 -5.14
CA THR A 198 10.44 -15.18 -5.89
C THR A 198 11.58 -14.19 -5.64
N ASN A 199 11.36 -13.24 -4.74
CA ASN A 199 12.29 -12.17 -4.43
C ASN A 199 12.33 -11.87 -2.93
N VAL A 200 13.41 -11.21 -2.50
CA VAL A 200 13.65 -10.87 -1.10
C VAL A 200 12.53 -10.00 -0.52
N MET A 201 12.12 -8.95 -1.23
CA MET A 201 11.09 -8.03 -0.72
C MET A 201 9.78 -8.76 -0.44
N GLY A 202 9.26 -9.53 -1.39
CA GLY A 202 8.04 -10.32 -1.24
C GLY A 202 8.16 -11.34 -0.11
N SER A 203 9.31 -12.03 -0.01
CA SER A 203 9.58 -13.00 1.06
C SER A 203 9.59 -12.34 2.43
N THR A 204 10.23 -11.19 2.59
CA THR A 204 10.23 -10.46 3.87
C THR A 204 8.84 -10.00 4.28
N LYS A 205 8.00 -9.60 3.32
CA LYS A 205 6.61 -9.25 3.60
C LYS A 205 5.78 -10.48 4.01
N ARG A 206 6.01 -11.63 3.36
CA ARG A 206 5.37 -12.90 3.76
C ARG A 206 5.78 -13.32 5.16
N ILE A 207 7.07 -13.28 5.50
CA ILE A 207 7.56 -13.59 6.84
C ILE A 207 6.95 -12.64 7.87
N ALA A 208 6.86 -11.35 7.57
CA ALA A 208 6.21 -10.36 8.43
C ALA A 208 4.72 -10.66 8.65
N GLU A 209 3.97 -11.07 7.61
CA GLU A 209 2.57 -11.51 7.75
C GLU A 209 2.45 -12.69 8.73
N ILE A 210 3.27 -13.72 8.54
CA ILE A 210 3.28 -14.90 9.39
C ILE A 210 3.58 -14.51 10.83
N LEU A 211 4.61 -13.71 11.06
CA LEU A 211 5.04 -13.27 12.36
C LEU A 211 3.96 -12.44 13.08
N VAL A 212 3.41 -11.45 12.39
CA VAL A 212 2.40 -10.55 12.95
C VAL A 212 1.12 -11.31 13.29
N THR A 213 0.62 -12.14 12.37
CA THR A 213 -0.61 -12.92 12.63
C THR A 213 -0.42 -14.00 13.68
N SER A 214 0.79 -14.56 13.83
CA SER A 214 1.11 -15.53 14.90
C SER A 214 1.06 -14.94 16.32
N LEU A 215 1.14 -13.62 16.45
CA LEU A 215 1.02 -12.92 17.74
C LEU A 215 -0.42 -12.83 18.24
N ASN A 216 -1.40 -13.15 17.39
CA ASN A 216 -2.81 -13.05 17.75
C ASN A 216 -3.18 -14.05 18.85
N GLU A 217 -3.80 -13.53 19.90
CA GLU A 217 -4.32 -14.32 21.01
C GLU A 217 -5.73 -13.85 21.36
N PRO A 218 -6.66 -14.76 21.71
CA PRO A 218 -8.01 -14.39 22.12
C PRO A 218 -8.01 -13.40 23.29
N GLY A 219 -8.82 -12.35 23.18
CA GLY A 219 -8.96 -11.33 24.24
C GLY A 219 -7.81 -10.32 24.35
N LYS A 220 -6.83 -10.40 23.45
CA LYS A 220 -5.72 -9.44 23.35
C LYS A 220 -5.77 -8.65 22.04
N THR A 221 -4.68 -8.01 21.64
CA THR A 221 -4.56 -7.28 20.38
C THR A 221 -4.97 -8.15 19.20
N LYS A 222 -5.87 -7.65 18.35
CA LYS A 222 -6.26 -8.31 17.10
C LYS A 222 -5.26 -7.94 16.01
N PHE A 223 -4.53 -8.92 15.52
CA PHE A 223 -3.57 -8.75 14.44
C PHE A 223 -4.17 -9.19 13.11
N ALA A 224 -4.03 -8.37 12.10
CA ALA A 224 -4.40 -8.70 10.71
C ALA A 224 -3.41 -8.10 9.72
N ALA A 225 -3.37 -8.65 8.52
CA ALA A 225 -2.64 -8.10 7.39
C ALA A 225 -3.60 -7.86 6.22
N VAL A 226 -3.29 -6.89 5.36
CA VAL A 226 -4.06 -6.58 4.15
C VAL A 226 -3.13 -6.58 2.96
N ARG A 227 -3.39 -7.47 1.99
CA ARG A 227 -2.68 -7.57 0.71
C ARG A 227 -3.42 -6.80 -0.37
N PHE A 228 -2.67 -6.04 -1.14
CA PHE A 228 -3.12 -5.47 -2.41
C PHE A 228 -1.96 -5.33 -3.39
N GLY A 229 -2.28 -5.15 -4.66
CA GLY A 229 -1.30 -5.00 -5.74
C GLY A 229 -0.75 -3.59 -5.84
N ASN A 230 -0.44 -3.16 -7.06
CA ASN A 230 0.16 -1.86 -7.29
C ASN A 230 -0.88 -0.74 -7.06
N VAL A 231 -0.42 0.39 -6.54
CA VAL A 231 -1.23 1.59 -6.40
C VAL A 231 -0.74 2.67 -7.34
N LEU A 232 -1.68 3.35 -7.99
CA LEU A 232 -1.40 4.38 -8.97
C LEU A 232 -0.84 5.65 -8.32
N GLY A 233 0.22 6.20 -8.91
CA GLY A 233 0.78 7.47 -8.48
C GLY A 233 1.62 7.42 -7.20
N SER A 234 1.95 6.23 -6.67
CA SER A 234 2.89 6.11 -5.56
C SER A 234 4.31 6.51 -5.98
N ARG A 235 5.07 7.08 -5.03
CA ARG A 235 6.46 7.52 -5.29
C ARG A 235 7.32 6.37 -5.83
N GLY A 236 8.07 6.63 -6.89
CA GLY A 236 8.92 5.64 -7.56
C GLY A 236 8.17 4.52 -8.29
N SER A 237 6.85 4.66 -8.49
CA SER A 237 6.05 3.72 -9.28
C SER A 237 6.03 4.09 -10.77
N VAL A 238 5.41 3.23 -11.57
CA VAL A 238 5.42 3.32 -13.03
C VAL A 238 4.86 4.64 -13.58
N ILE A 239 3.80 5.20 -13.00
CA ILE A 239 3.17 6.41 -13.52
C ILE A 239 4.06 7.65 -13.40
N PRO A 240 4.64 7.99 -12.23
CA PRO A 240 5.60 9.08 -12.14
C PRO A 240 6.80 8.93 -13.07
N VAL A 241 7.32 7.71 -13.23
CA VAL A 241 8.45 7.44 -14.14
C VAL A 241 8.07 7.68 -15.59
N PHE A 242 6.92 7.17 -16.04
CA PHE A 242 6.43 7.40 -17.40
C PHE A 242 6.17 8.89 -17.67
N LYS A 243 5.58 9.59 -16.71
CA LYS A 243 5.35 11.03 -16.82
C LYS A 243 6.65 11.80 -17.01
N GLU A 244 7.65 11.53 -16.19
CA GLU A 244 8.98 12.15 -16.30
C GLU A 244 9.64 11.84 -17.65
N GLN A 245 9.57 10.58 -18.13
CA GLN A 245 10.12 10.18 -19.42
C GLN A 245 9.42 10.90 -20.57
N ILE A 246 8.10 11.04 -20.53
CA ILE A 246 7.33 11.77 -21.57
C ILE A 246 7.69 13.25 -21.55
N GLU A 247 7.77 13.88 -20.37
CA GLU A 247 8.15 15.29 -20.22
C GLU A 247 9.57 15.57 -20.76
N ASN A 248 10.46 14.58 -20.69
CA ASN A 248 11.81 14.65 -21.23
C ASN A 248 11.94 14.25 -22.72
N GLY A 249 10.81 14.00 -23.41
CA GLY A 249 10.81 13.64 -24.84
C GLY A 249 10.99 12.14 -25.13
N GLY A 250 10.90 11.29 -24.13
CA GLY A 250 11.00 9.83 -24.26
C GLY A 250 12.44 9.29 -24.38
N PRO A 251 12.62 8.01 -24.69
CA PRO A 251 11.56 7.00 -24.83
C PRO A 251 10.92 6.64 -23.48
N VAL A 252 9.70 6.07 -23.51
CA VAL A 252 9.11 5.43 -22.33
C VAL A 252 9.65 4.01 -22.23
N THR A 253 10.17 3.65 -21.06
CA THR A 253 10.75 2.34 -20.83
C THR A 253 9.80 1.42 -20.08
N VAL A 254 9.54 0.24 -20.62
CA VAL A 254 8.83 -0.86 -19.94
C VAL A 254 9.78 -2.01 -19.71
N THR A 255 9.62 -2.72 -18.62
CA THR A 255 10.50 -3.84 -18.28
C THR A 255 10.37 -4.98 -19.29
N ASP A 256 9.15 -5.32 -19.68
CA ASP A 256 8.81 -6.32 -20.70
C ASP A 256 7.41 -5.97 -21.24
N MET A 257 7.20 -6.09 -22.56
CA MET A 257 5.91 -5.78 -23.20
C MET A 257 4.77 -6.69 -22.74
N ARG A 258 5.08 -7.87 -22.22
CA ARG A 258 4.10 -8.85 -21.71
C ARG A 258 3.70 -8.59 -20.25
N MET A 259 4.42 -7.72 -19.54
CA MET A 259 4.25 -7.50 -18.11
C MET A 259 2.84 -6.99 -17.78
N ILE A 260 2.20 -7.66 -16.83
CA ILE A 260 0.85 -7.35 -16.35
C ILE A 260 0.92 -7.04 -14.86
N ARG A 261 0.16 -6.04 -14.43
CA ARG A 261 0.00 -5.67 -13.02
C ARG A 261 -1.45 -5.35 -12.71
N TYR A 262 -1.81 -5.56 -11.45
CA TYR A 262 -3.07 -5.09 -10.91
C TYR A 262 -2.88 -3.68 -10.35
N PHE A 263 -3.85 -2.80 -10.58
CA PHE A 263 -3.80 -1.42 -10.10
C PHE A 263 -5.06 -1.02 -9.36
N MET A 264 -4.85 -0.22 -8.32
CA MET A 264 -5.88 0.42 -7.54
C MET A 264 -5.45 1.88 -7.27
N THR A 265 -6.39 2.78 -7.00
CA THR A 265 -6.01 4.12 -6.55
C THR A 265 -5.55 4.08 -5.09
N ILE A 266 -4.65 4.99 -4.71
CA ILE A 266 -4.19 5.09 -3.31
C ILE A 266 -5.36 5.38 -2.35
N PRO A 267 -6.30 6.31 -2.65
CA PRO A 267 -7.46 6.52 -1.80
C PRO A 267 -8.36 5.29 -1.67
N GLU A 268 -8.61 4.54 -2.75
CA GLU A 268 -9.41 3.31 -2.71
C GLU A 268 -8.75 2.25 -1.81
N ALA A 269 -7.46 1.97 -2.02
CA ALA A 269 -6.70 1.02 -1.21
C ALA A 269 -6.74 1.40 0.27
N SER A 270 -6.50 2.67 0.58
CA SER A 270 -6.49 3.16 1.97
C SER A 270 -7.85 3.05 2.64
N ARG A 271 -8.94 3.34 1.93
CA ARG A 271 -10.31 3.16 2.43
C ARG A 271 -10.61 1.69 2.72
N LEU A 272 -10.25 0.78 1.80
CA LEU A 272 -10.46 -0.65 1.99
C LEU A 272 -9.61 -1.23 3.12
N VAL A 273 -8.41 -0.69 3.36
CA VAL A 273 -7.60 -1.04 4.55
C VAL A 273 -8.33 -0.68 5.84
N LEU A 274 -8.94 0.51 5.94
CA LEU A 274 -9.74 0.87 7.11
C LEU A 274 -10.93 -0.07 7.30
N GLN A 275 -11.62 -0.40 6.20
CA GLN A 275 -12.76 -1.33 6.23
C GLN A 275 -12.31 -2.74 6.68
N ALA A 276 -11.18 -3.25 6.18
CA ALA A 276 -10.62 -4.52 6.61
C ALA A 276 -10.26 -4.51 8.11
N GLY A 277 -9.73 -3.40 8.61
CA GLY A 277 -9.43 -3.22 10.03
C GLY A 277 -10.64 -3.39 10.92
N VAL A 278 -11.81 -2.89 10.51
CA VAL A 278 -13.08 -3.06 11.23
C VAL A 278 -13.59 -4.50 11.18
N LEU A 279 -13.36 -5.20 10.07
CA LEU A 279 -13.77 -6.59 9.88
C LEU A 279 -12.89 -7.58 10.64
N ALA A 280 -11.68 -7.18 11.05
CA ALA A 280 -10.70 -8.05 11.67
C ALA A 280 -11.20 -8.63 13.00
N LYS A 281 -11.17 -9.95 13.11
CA LYS A 281 -11.43 -10.72 14.33
C LYS A 281 -10.14 -11.15 15.02
N GLY A 282 -9.06 -11.22 14.25
CA GLY A 282 -7.68 -11.54 14.67
C GLY A 282 -7.11 -12.77 13.95
N GLY A 283 -5.93 -12.60 13.36
CA GLY A 283 -5.20 -13.64 12.63
C GLY A 283 -5.48 -13.68 11.12
N GLU A 284 -6.33 -12.81 10.58
CA GLU A 284 -6.68 -12.83 9.16
C GLU A 284 -5.62 -12.17 8.28
N ILE A 285 -5.53 -12.69 7.06
CA ILE A 285 -4.91 -12.01 5.93
C ILE A 285 -6.03 -11.64 4.97
N PHE A 286 -6.36 -10.36 4.91
CA PHE A 286 -7.33 -9.81 3.96
C PHE A 286 -6.67 -9.58 2.61
N ILE A 287 -7.44 -9.73 1.54
CA ILE A 287 -7.00 -9.55 0.17
C ILE A 287 -7.98 -8.61 -0.51
N LEU A 288 -7.48 -7.53 -1.08
CA LEU A 288 -8.30 -6.58 -1.80
C LEU A 288 -8.48 -7.04 -3.25
N ASP A 289 -9.72 -6.96 -3.75
CA ASP A 289 -10.02 -7.19 -5.15
C ASP A 289 -9.43 -6.05 -5.99
N MET A 290 -8.46 -6.38 -6.81
CA MET A 290 -7.76 -5.43 -7.68
C MET A 290 -8.45 -5.22 -9.02
N GLY A 291 -9.56 -5.92 -9.30
CA GLY A 291 -10.25 -5.90 -10.59
C GLY A 291 -9.42 -6.51 -11.71
N GLU A 292 -9.61 -6.02 -12.93
CA GLU A 292 -8.92 -6.54 -14.10
C GLU A 292 -7.43 -6.16 -14.15
N PRO A 293 -6.57 -7.08 -14.57
CA PRO A 293 -5.14 -6.80 -14.71
C PRO A 293 -4.88 -5.86 -15.90
N VAL A 294 -3.87 -5.00 -15.76
CA VAL A 294 -3.47 -4.01 -16.76
C VAL A 294 -2.09 -4.33 -17.32
N LYS A 295 -1.99 -4.36 -18.64
CA LYS A 295 -0.71 -4.47 -19.34
C LYS A 295 0.07 -3.16 -19.20
N ILE A 296 1.33 -3.24 -18.75
CA ILE A 296 2.14 -2.03 -18.52
C ILE A 296 2.40 -1.26 -19.81
N SER A 297 2.58 -1.97 -20.93
CA SER A 297 2.71 -1.34 -22.27
C SER A 297 1.45 -0.57 -22.69
N ASP A 298 0.25 -1.06 -22.35
CA ASP A 298 -0.99 -0.36 -22.64
C ASP A 298 -1.17 0.88 -21.76
N LEU A 299 -0.74 0.80 -20.50
CA LEU A 299 -0.69 1.96 -19.61
C LEU A 299 0.25 3.04 -20.16
N ALA A 300 1.43 2.65 -20.66
CA ALA A 300 2.38 3.56 -21.31
C ALA A 300 1.75 4.25 -22.52
N ARG A 301 1.09 3.50 -23.42
CA ARG A 301 0.37 4.05 -24.57
C ARG A 301 -0.69 5.07 -24.18
N LYS A 302 -1.51 4.73 -23.18
CA LYS A 302 -2.54 5.64 -22.65
C LYS A 302 -1.94 6.93 -22.11
N MET A 303 -0.82 6.88 -21.40
CA MET A 303 -0.15 8.06 -20.87
C MET A 303 0.48 8.93 -21.96
N ILE A 304 1.13 8.33 -22.96
CA ILE A 304 1.67 9.05 -24.13
C ILE A 304 0.55 9.83 -24.82
N LYS A 305 -0.57 9.14 -25.07
CA LYS A 305 -1.75 9.72 -25.72
C LYS A 305 -2.39 10.85 -24.90
N LEU A 306 -2.55 10.67 -23.57
CA LEU A 306 -3.04 11.71 -22.67
C LEU A 306 -2.13 12.95 -22.63
N SER A 307 -0.85 12.76 -22.89
CA SER A 307 0.13 13.85 -22.98
C SER A 307 0.14 14.56 -24.34
N GLY A 308 -0.70 14.11 -25.30
CA GLY A 308 -0.83 14.71 -26.62
C GLY A 308 0.19 14.24 -27.64
N TYR A 309 0.88 13.12 -27.38
CA TYR A 309 1.88 12.54 -28.29
C TYR A 309 1.40 11.22 -28.89
N THR A 310 2.05 10.81 -29.96
CA THR A 310 1.93 9.50 -30.60
C THR A 310 3.10 8.60 -30.23
N GLU A 311 2.97 7.28 -30.42
CA GLU A 311 4.09 6.35 -30.22
C GLU A 311 5.25 6.56 -31.21
N ALA A 312 5.01 7.21 -32.37
CA ALA A 312 6.06 7.58 -33.29
C ALA A 312 6.92 8.73 -32.77
N GLU A 313 6.34 9.64 -31.98
CA GLU A 313 7.03 10.77 -31.35
C GLU A 313 7.71 10.35 -30.04
N ILE A 314 7.04 9.52 -29.25
CA ILE A 314 7.58 8.99 -27.98
C ILE A 314 7.46 7.46 -28.02
N PRO A 315 8.52 6.75 -28.46
CA PRO A 315 8.47 5.31 -28.57
C PRO A 315 8.52 4.62 -27.20
N ILE A 316 7.94 3.42 -27.15
CA ILE A 316 8.02 2.51 -25.99
C ILE A 316 9.13 1.50 -26.27
N VAL A 317 10.08 1.37 -25.37
CA VAL A 317 11.22 0.44 -25.47
C VAL A 317 11.28 -0.50 -24.26
N GLU A 318 11.73 -1.72 -24.49
CA GLU A 318 11.97 -2.68 -23.40
C GLU A 318 13.32 -2.43 -22.75
N SER A 319 13.34 -2.38 -21.43
CA SER A 319 14.57 -2.26 -20.63
C SER A 319 15.11 -3.60 -20.11
N GLY A 320 14.35 -4.67 -20.23
CA GLY A 320 14.66 -5.98 -19.68
C GLY A 320 14.11 -6.19 -18.26
N ILE A 321 13.86 -7.45 -17.91
CA ILE A 321 13.34 -7.84 -16.58
C ILE A 321 14.44 -7.61 -15.54
N ARG A 322 14.10 -6.90 -14.47
CA ARG A 322 15.02 -6.62 -13.37
C ARG A 322 15.08 -7.81 -12.39
N PRO A 323 16.17 -7.95 -11.62
CA PRO A 323 16.29 -9.04 -10.64
C PRO A 323 15.09 -9.10 -9.69
N GLY A 324 14.53 -10.30 -9.51
CA GLY A 324 13.41 -10.56 -8.62
C GLY A 324 12.02 -10.21 -9.15
N GLU A 325 11.90 -9.55 -10.31
CA GLU A 325 10.60 -9.20 -10.88
C GLU A 325 9.92 -10.38 -11.59
N LYS A 326 8.60 -10.52 -11.38
CA LYS A 326 7.74 -11.46 -12.11
C LYS A 326 7.09 -10.78 -13.31
N LEU A 327 6.81 -11.54 -14.38
CA LEU A 327 5.98 -11.08 -15.50
C LEU A 327 4.52 -10.84 -15.06
N TYR A 328 4.01 -11.74 -14.21
CA TYR A 328 2.64 -11.73 -13.70
C TYR A 328 2.69 -11.84 -12.18
N GLU A 329 1.86 -11.02 -11.49
CA GLU A 329 1.68 -11.11 -10.05
C GLU A 329 0.38 -11.86 -9.73
N GLU A 330 0.38 -12.60 -8.63
CA GLU A 330 -0.75 -13.37 -8.14
C GLU A 330 -1.33 -12.68 -6.89
N LEU A 331 -2.63 -12.52 -6.84
CA LEU A 331 -3.30 -12.00 -5.63
C LEU A 331 -3.57 -13.11 -4.61
N LEU A 332 -3.81 -14.31 -5.13
CA LEU A 332 -4.17 -15.52 -4.37
C LEU A 332 -3.57 -16.76 -5.01
N VAL A 333 -3.40 -17.81 -4.22
CA VAL A 333 -3.18 -19.15 -4.70
C VAL A 333 -4.50 -19.70 -5.28
N ASP A 334 -4.44 -20.38 -6.42
CA ASP A 334 -5.59 -20.87 -7.19
C ASP A 334 -6.73 -21.44 -6.34
N GLY A 335 -7.96 -20.99 -6.61
CA GLY A 335 -9.20 -21.54 -6.02
C GLY A 335 -9.68 -20.85 -4.73
N GLN A 336 -9.11 -19.73 -4.30
CA GLN A 336 -9.47 -19.09 -3.02
C GLN A 336 -10.45 -17.91 -3.10
N LEU A 337 -10.83 -17.44 -4.28
CA LEU A 337 -11.58 -16.18 -4.44
C LEU A 337 -13.09 -16.25 -4.16
N SER A 338 -13.78 -17.37 -4.44
CA SER A 338 -15.25 -17.35 -4.47
C SER A 338 -15.94 -17.53 -3.13
N ASP A 339 -15.32 -18.20 -2.16
CA ASP A 339 -16.02 -18.64 -0.95
C ASP A 339 -15.73 -17.80 0.31
N ASN A 340 -14.82 -16.82 0.23
CA ASN A 340 -14.32 -16.08 1.39
C ASN A 340 -14.46 -14.55 1.29
N GLN A 341 -15.41 -14.06 0.50
CA GLN A 341 -15.70 -12.63 0.46
C GLN A 341 -16.42 -12.21 1.75
N VAL A 342 -15.84 -11.25 2.46
CA VAL A 342 -16.35 -10.75 3.75
C VAL A 342 -16.94 -9.35 3.64
N PHE A 343 -16.61 -8.64 2.59
CA PHE A 343 -17.15 -7.32 2.25
C PHE A 343 -16.95 -7.07 0.74
N ASP A 344 -17.58 -6.02 0.20
CA ASP A 344 -17.36 -5.62 -1.19
C ASP A 344 -15.87 -5.35 -1.43
N LYS A 345 -15.28 -6.04 -2.40
CA LYS A 345 -13.86 -6.03 -2.76
C LYS A 345 -12.87 -6.43 -1.63
N ILE A 346 -13.33 -7.11 -0.58
CA ILE A 346 -12.47 -7.64 0.48
C ILE A 346 -12.72 -9.14 0.67
N PHE A 347 -11.67 -9.92 0.52
CA PHE A 347 -11.64 -11.37 0.72
C PHE A 347 -10.74 -11.72 1.90
N VAL A 348 -10.97 -12.88 2.52
CA VAL A 348 -10.08 -13.43 3.55
C VAL A 348 -9.34 -14.63 2.97
N GLY A 349 -8.01 -14.58 3.00
CA GLY A 349 -7.16 -15.74 2.70
C GLY A 349 -7.27 -16.80 3.79
N LYS A 350 -6.97 -18.05 3.44
CA LYS A 350 -6.92 -19.13 4.44
C LYS A 350 -5.86 -18.78 5.48
N ALA A 351 -6.28 -18.73 6.75
CA ALA A 351 -5.36 -18.60 7.87
C ALA A 351 -4.56 -19.90 8.01
N THR A 352 -3.27 -19.86 7.73
CA THR A 352 -2.34 -20.94 8.09
C THR A 352 -1.92 -20.72 9.54
N LYS A 353 -2.13 -21.69 10.39
CA LYS A 353 -1.64 -21.62 11.77
C LYS A 353 -0.15 -21.95 11.79
N TYR A 354 0.64 -20.98 12.17
CA TYR A 354 2.08 -21.13 12.34
C TYR A 354 2.43 -21.29 13.81
N ASP A 355 3.38 -22.16 14.13
CA ASP A 355 3.98 -22.19 15.47
C ASP A 355 4.85 -20.94 15.64
N ARG A 356 4.41 -20.04 16.53
CA ARG A 356 5.12 -18.79 16.83
C ARG A 356 6.58 -19.03 17.22
N LYS A 357 6.88 -20.12 17.93
CA LYS A 357 8.24 -20.43 18.39
C LYS A 357 9.14 -20.79 17.22
N GLU A 358 8.63 -21.52 16.23
CA GLU A 358 9.37 -21.87 15.01
C GLU A 358 9.65 -20.63 14.17
N VAL A 359 8.65 -19.76 13.99
CA VAL A 359 8.81 -18.50 13.26
C VAL A 359 9.85 -17.59 13.91
N LEU A 360 9.78 -17.42 15.23
CA LEU A 360 10.76 -16.60 15.97
C LEU A 360 12.16 -17.19 15.89
N LYS A 361 12.31 -18.50 16.04
CA LYS A 361 13.61 -19.19 15.91
C LYS A 361 14.20 -18.98 14.51
N PHE A 362 13.37 -19.09 13.47
CA PHE A 362 13.81 -18.80 12.09
C PHE A 362 14.27 -17.34 11.95
N VAL A 363 13.47 -16.39 12.40
CA VAL A 363 13.81 -14.96 12.31
C VAL A 363 15.11 -14.64 13.05
N GLU A 364 15.34 -15.22 14.22
CA GLU A 364 16.57 -15.06 15.00
C GLU A 364 17.80 -15.66 14.30
N SER A 365 17.63 -16.71 13.49
CA SER A 365 18.72 -17.36 12.76
C SER A 365 19.26 -16.54 11.57
N LEU A 366 18.54 -15.53 11.11
CA LEU A 366 18.88 -14.75 9.92
C LEU A 366 20.07 -13.79 10.12
N GLY A 367 20.39 -13.43 11.35
CA GLY A 367 21.31 -12.32 11.67
C GLY A 367 22.79 -12.55 11.33
N GLY A 368 23.21 -13.79 11.00
CA GLY A 368 24.62 -14.13 10.72
C GLY A 368 24.90 -14.65 9.31
N LEU A 369 23.88 -14.67 8.43
CA LEU A 369 23.96 -15.25 7.10
C LEU A 369 24.67 -14.32 6.10
N SER A 370 25.32 -14.91 5.09
CA SER A 370 25.83 -14.17 3.93
C SER A 370 24.68 -13.58 3.11
N HIS A 371 24.97 -12.70 2.16
CA HIS A 371 23.98 -12.11 1.27
C HIS A 371 23.18 -13.18 0.51
N ASP A 372 23.85 -14.12 -0.11
CA ASP A 372 23.24 -15.16 -0.94
C ASP A 372 22.48 -16.18 -0.09
N ASP A 373 23.08 -16.64 1.02
CA ASP A 373 22.41 -17.54 1.96
C ASP A 373 21.13 -16.91 2.55
N LEU A 374 21.21 -15.63 2.93
CA LEU A 374 20.05 -14.92 3.46
C LEU A 374 18.91 -14.83 2.45
N ARG A 375 19.24 -14.53 1.18
CA ARG A 375 18.26 -14.48 0.09
C ARG A 375 17.56 -15.82 -0.08
N ASP A 376 18.33 -16.90 -0.18
CA ASP A 376 17.80 -18.23 -0.42
C ASP A 376 16.97 -18.75 0.77
N GLU A 377 17.43 -18.54 2.00
CA GLU A 377 16.71 -18.92 3.23
C GLU A 377 15.36 -18.21 3.36
N VAL A 378 15.30 -16.90 3.13
CA VAL A 378 14.03 -16.18 3.26
C VAL A 378 13.02 -16.54 2.18
N ILE A 379 13.48 -16.82 0.94
CA ILE A 379 12.61 -17.26 -0.16
C ILE A 379 12.09 -18.66 0.13
N THR A 380 12.95 -19.56 0.57
CA THR A 380 12.58 -20.95 0.91
C THR A 380 11.55 -20.96 2.04
N PHE A 381 11.84 -20.34 3.17
CA PHE A 381 10.91 -20.28 4.30
C PHE A 381 9.56 -19.67 3.93
N ALA A 382 9.56 -18.58 3.15
CA ALA A 382 8.33 -17.93 2.74
C ALA A 382 7.44 -18.82 1.85
N ASN A 383 8.04 -19.72 1.07
CA ASN A 383 7.31 -20.64 0.18
C ASN A 383 6.92 -21.96 0.84
N GLU A 384 7.69 -22.47 1.80
CA GLU A 384 7.32 -23.65 2.58
C GLU A 384 6.10 -23.44 3.48
N ASN A 385 5.86 -22.19 3.81
CA ASN A 385 4.77 -21.74 4.69
C ASN A 385 3.64 -21.01 3.94
N VAL A 386 3.28 -21.49 2.76
CA VAL A 386 2.19 -20.92 1.91
C VAL A 386 0.81 -21.44 2.31
#